data_dd47045606dd688a81234bec30d2ab49
#
_entry.id   dd47045606dd688a81234bec30d2ab49
#
_cell.length_a   1.000
_cell.length_b   1.000
_cell.length_c   1.000
_cell.angle_alpha   90.00
_cell.angle_beta   90.00
_cell.angle_gamma   90.00
#
_symmetry.space_group_name_H-M   'P 1'
#
loop_
_entity.id
_entity.type
_entity.pdbx_description
1 polymer ?
#
loop_
_entity_poly.entity_id
_entity_poly.type
_entity_poly.pdbx_seq_one_letter_code
_entity_poly.pdbx_strand_id
1 'polypeptide(L)'
;MLTCDLYSILKEEQKNGSNNLVTRTTGQAVRERIERDLEQAPEGSVIGLDFSKVGVIDYSCSDEIVAKLLSRLLAGEYGEKYLMLAGMNDNQIENIEVALERKDLAIIGETNEGKRAVLGNLNKYLRDTLEFVVGR
;
A
#
# COMPACT_ATOMS: atom_id res chain seq x y z
N MET A 1 -7.23 -3.79 -13.55
CA MET A 1 -6.66 -3.25 -12.29
C MET A 1 -6.87 -1.75 -12.24
N LEU A 2 -7.33 -1.26 -11.11
CA LEU A 2 -7.45 0.17 -10.86
C LEU A 2 -6.15 0.68 -10.26
N THR A 3 -5.65 1.82 -10.74
CA THR A 3 -4.40 2.38 -10.26
C THR A 3 -4.63 3.71 -9.56
N CYS A 4 -4.11 3.86 -8.34
CA CYS A 4 -4.10 5.11 -7.60
C CYS A 4 -2.71 5.73 -7.69
N ASP A 5 -2.62 6.86 -8.37
CA ASP A 5 -1.37 7.63 -8.43
C ASP A 5 -1.25 8.44 -7.13
N LEU A 6 -0.36 8.00 -6.24
CA LEU A 6 -0.22 8.63 -4.93
C LEU A 6 0.25 10.08 -5.01
N TYR A 7 1.03 10.41 -6.03
CA TYR A 7 1.45 11.79 -6.23
C TYR A 7 0.26 12.70 -6.55
N SER A 8 -0.64 12.24 -7.40
CA SER A 8 -1.86 13.00 -7.74
C SER A 8 -2.73 13.22 -6.51
N ILE A 9 -2.89 12.20 -5.68
CA ILE A 9 -3.65 12.30 -4.42
C ILE A 9 -2.97 13.29 -3.48
N LEU A 10 -1.66 13.18 -3.32
CA LEU A 10 -0.88 14.08 -2.46
C LEU A 10 -1.03 15.54 -2.89
N LYS A 11 -1.00 15.81 -4.18
CA LYS A 11 -1.18 17.16 -4.71
C LYS A 11 -2.54 17.74 -4.37
N GLU A 12 -3.57 16.93 -4.42
CA GLU A 12 -4.93 17.37 -4.09
C GLU A 12 -5.09 17.62 -2.60
N GLU A 13 -4.46 16.80 -1.75
CA GLU A 13 -4.56 16.90 -0.30
C GLU A 13 -3.59 17.93 0.30
N GLN A 14 -2.42 18.13 -0.33
CA GLN A 14 -1.44 19.12 0.11
C GLN A 14 -1.03 19.99 -1.08
N LYS A 15 -1.34 21.28 -1.02
CA LYS A 15 -1.08 22.20 -2.13
C LYS A 15 0.24 22.97 -1.93
N ASN A 16 1.25 22.31 -1.39
CA ASN A 16 2.57 22.95 -1.13
C ASN A 16 3.64 22.60 -2.17
N GLY A 17 3.29 21.83 -3.19
CA GLY A 17 4.21 21.45 -4.26
C GLY A 17 5.15 20.30 -3.92
N SER A 18 5.10 19.76 -2.71
CA SER A 18 5.95 18.64 -2.32
C SER A 18 5.50 17.33 -2.95
N ASN A 19 6.48 16.48 -3.28
CA ASN A 19 6.19 15.11 -3.71
C ASN A 19 6.53 14.09 -2.61
N ASN A 20 6.74 14.54 -1.38
CA ASN A 20 7.11 13.68 -0.25
C ASN A 20 5.91 13.35 0.61
N LEU A 21 5.80 12.08 0.97
CA LEU A 21 4.79 11.58 1.90
C LEU A 21 5.41 11.55 3.29
N VAL A 22 5.26 12.64 4.02
CA VAL A 22 5.80 12.80 5.36
C VAL A 22 4.71 13.32 6.28
N THR A 23 4.87 13.03 7.57
CA THR A 23 3.94 13.32 8.66
C THR A 23 2.69 12.44 8.64
N ARG A 24 2.24 12.09 9.83
CA ARG A 24 1.06 11.23 10.00
C ARG A 24 -0.22 11.88 9.50
N THR A 25 -0.33 13.19 9.67
CA THR A 25 -1.52 13.93 9.20
C THR A 25 -1.66 13.82 7.68
N THR A 26 -0.56 13.97 6.94
CA THR A 26 -0.57 13.79 5.49
C THR A 26 -0.92 12.36 5.11
N GLY A 27 -0.31 11.39 5.78
CA GLY A 27 -0.59 9.98 5.55
C GLY A 27 -2.05 9.63 5.77
N GLN A 28 -2.65 10.16 6.83
CA GLN A 28 -4.07 9.94 7.12
C GLN A 28 -4.96 10.52 6.02
N ALA A 29 -4.69 11.73 5.57
CA ALA A 29 -5.47 12.37 4.51
C ALA A 29 -5.42 11.56 3.21
N VAL A 30 -4.24 11.10 2.83
CA VAL A 30 -4.06 10.27 1.63
C VAL A 30 -4.79 8.93 1.80
N ARG A 31 -4.65 8.27 2.95
CA ARG A 31 -5.35 7.02 3.23
C ARG A 31 -6.87 7.18 3.11
N GLU A 32 -7.42 8.22 3.71
CA GLU A 32 -8.87 8.45 3.65
C GLU A 32 -9.37 8.63 2.23
N ARG A 33 -8.58 9.27 1.38
CA ARG A 33 -8.94 9.39 -0.05
C ARG A 33 -8.93 8.03 -0.74
N ILE A 34 -7.91 7.22 -0.47
CA ILE A 34 -7.83 5.87 -1.02
C ILE A 34 -9.00 5.01 -0.53
N GLU A 35 -9.36 5.13 0.74
CA GLU A 35 -10.49 4.39 1.32
C GLU A 35 -11.79 4.69 0.59
N ARG A 36 -12.03 5.95 0.26
CA ARG A 36 -13.22 6.31 -0.53
C ARG A 36 -13.22 5.65 -1.90
N ASP A 37 -12.06 5.62 -2.56
CA ASP A 37 -11.94 4.97 -3.86
C ASP A 37 -12.15 3.46 -3.76
N LEU A 38 -11.64 2.83 -2.69
CA LEU A 38 -11.85 1.41 -2.42
C LEU A 38 -13.33 1.07 -2.21
N GLU A 39 -14.03 1.89 -1.46
CA GLU A 39 -15.45 1.66 -1.18
C GLU A 39 -16.29 1.70 -2.45
N GLN A 40 -15.92 2.53 -3.42
CA GLN A 40 -16.63 2.68 -4.66
C GLN A 40 -16.23 1.67 -5.73
N ALA A 41 -15.10 0.99 -5.57
CA ALA A 41 -14.63 0.01 -6.53
C ALA A 41 -15.50 -1.25 -6.52
N PRO A 42 -15.71 -1.90 -7.68
CA PRO A 42 -16.47 -3.14 -7.73
C PRO A 42 -15.83 -4.26 -6.91
N GLU A 43 -16.65 -5.17 -6.39
CA GLU A 43 -16.16 -6.36 -5.71
C GLU A 43 -15.20 -7.14 -6.62
N GLY A 44 -14.13 -7.66 -6.04
CA GLY A 44 -13.10 -8.39 -6.77
C GLY A 44 -12.04 -7.50 -7.42
N SER A 45 -12.15 -6.18 -7.28
CA SER A 45 -11.18 -5.25 -7.87
C SER A 45 -9.80 -5.40 -7.25
N VAL A 46 -8.76 -5.28 -8.09
CA VAL A 46 -7.38 -5.15 -7.63
C VAL A 46 -6.99 -3.67 -7.76
N ILE A 47 -6.56 -3.07 -6.67
CA ILE A 47 -6.16 -1.67 -6.62
C ILE A 47 -4.64 -1.61 -6.45
N GLY A 48 -3.98 -0.93 -7.38
CA GLY A 48 -2.54 -0.70 -7.30
C GLY A 48 -2.25 0.70 -6.78
N LEU A 49 -1.42 0.80 -5.75
CA LEU A 49 -0.91 2.07 -5.26
C LEU A 49 0.41 2.36 -5.95
N ASP A 50 0.45 3.42 -6.74
CA ASP A 50 1.62 3.77 -7.54
C ASP A 50 2.48 4.82 -6.82
N PHE A 51 3.70 4.42 -6.46
CA PHE A 51 4.67 5.25 -5.76
C PHE A 51 5.69 5.93 -6.69
N SER A 52 5.60 5.68 -8.01
CA SER A 52 6.67 6.06 -8.95
C SER A 52 6.97 7.57 -9.00
N LYS A 53 5.98 8.40 -8.72
CA LYS A 53 6.14 9.86 -8.74
C LYS A 53 6.30 10.47 -7.35
N VAL A 54 6.26 9.65 -6.31
CA VAL A 54 6.48 10.07 -4.93
C VAL A 54 7.97 10.03 -4.64
N GLY A 55 8.47 10.99 -3.88
CA GLY A 55 9.86 11.00 -3.42
C GLY A 55 10.03 10.13 -2.18
N VAL A 56 10.17 10.78 -1.04
CA VAL A 56 10.33 10.08 0.24
C VAL A 56 8.97 9.69 0.82
N ILE A 57 8.89 8.52 1.44
CA ILE A 57 7.80 8.16 2.32
C ILE A 57 8.38 7.83 3.69
N ASP A 58 7.89 8.47 4.76
CA ASP A 58 8.37 8.19 6.11
C ASP A 58 7.60 7.02 6.74
N TYR A 59 8.01 6.61 7.95
CA TYR A 59 7.35 5.52 8.66
C TYR A 59 5.88 5.85 8.93
N SER A 60 5.58 7.08 9.37
CA SER A 60 4.22 7.48 9.70
C SER A 60 3.28 7.33 8.50
N CYS A 61 3.70 7.77 7.33
CA CYS A 61 2.91 7.63 6.11
C CYS A 61 2.84 6.19 5.65
N SER A 62 3.93 5.42 5.78
CA SER A 62 3.93 3.99 5.46
C SER A 62 2.91 3.25 6.32
N ASP A 63 2.85 3.58 7.61
CA ASP A 63 1.88 2.99 8.53
C ASP A 63 0.44 3.36 8.15
N GLU A 64 0.18 4.65 7.92
CA GLU A 64 -1.18 5.12 7.58
C GLU A 64 -1.64 4.62 6.22
N ILE A 65 -0.82 4.79 5.19
CA ILE A 65 -1.24 4.54 3.81
C ILE A 65 -1.24 3.05 3.48
N VAL A 66 -0.23 2.31 3.92
CA VAL A 66 -0.08 0.91 3.54
C VAL A 66 -0.53 -0.04 4.64
N ALA A 67 0.10 0.01 5.81
CA ALA A 67 -0.17 -0.99 6.85
C ALA A 67 -1.59 -0.90 7.40
N LYS A 68 -2.05 0.29 7.73
CA LYS A 68 -3.40 0.49 8.26
C LYS A 68 -4.46 0.18 7.21
N LEU A 69 -4.24 0.62 5.97
CA LEU A 69 -5.16 0.35 4.87
C LEU A 69 -5.28 -1.15 4.62
N LEU A 70 -4.16 -1.85 4.54
CA LEU A 70 -4.15 -3.30 4.33
C LEU A 70 -4.82 -4.05 5.48
N SER A 71 -4.56 -3.64 6.72
CA SER A 71 -5.19 -4.23 7.89
C SER A 71 -6.72 -4.14 7.82
N ARG A 72 -7.23 -2.98 7.45
CA ARG A 72 -8.69 -2.77 7.31
C ARG A 72 -9.26 -3.54 6.14
N LEU A 73 -8.52 -3.61 5.04
CA LEU A 73 -8.92 -4.38 3.87
C LEU A 73 -9.07 -5.87 4.22
N LEU A 74 -8.09 -6.43 4.93
CA LEU A 74 -8.11 -7.83 5.34
C LEU A 74 -9.19 -8.11 6.37
N ALA A 75 -9.62 -7.09 7.13
CA ALA A 75 -10.74 -7.21 8.05
C ALA A 75 -12.11 -7.12 7.36
N GLY A 76 -12.14 -6.93 6.05
CA GLY A 76 -13.37 -6.88 5.27
C GLY A 76 -14.09 -5.55 5.27
N GLU A 77 -13.45 -4.48 5.72
CA GLU A 77 -14.12 -3.17 5.85
C GLU A 77 -14.53 -2.54 4.52
N TYR A 78 -13.88 -2.94 3.42
CA TYR A 78 -14.18 -2.40 2.09
C TYR A 78 -14.78 -3.44 1.14
N GLY A 79 -15.22 -4.57 1.67
CA GLY A 79 -15.68 -5.69 0.86
C GLY A 79 -14.52 -6.54 0.34
N GLU A 80 -14.78 -7.32 -0.70
CA GLU A 80 -13.76 -8.20 -1.29
C GLU A 80 -12.98 -7.45 -2.36
N LYS A 81 -11.82 -6.93 -1.98
CA LYS A 81 -10.93 -6.20 -2.87
C LYS A 81 -9.50 -6.57 -2.53
N TYR A 82 -8.58 -6.26 -3.44
CA TYR A 82 -7.18 -6.63 -3.31
C TYR A 82 -6.31 -5.40 -3.50
N LEU A 83 -5.17 -5.39 -2.81
CA LEU A 83 -4.24 -4.26 -2.85
C LEU A 83 -2.87 -4.75 -3.27
N MET A 84 -2.21 -3.99 -4.14
CA MET A 84 -0.80 -4.21 -4.45
C MET A 84 -0.10 -2.87 -4.59
N LEU A 85 1.22 -2.89 -4.42
CA LEU A 85 2.06 -1.70 -4.50
C LEU A 85 2.85 -1.73 -5.79
N ALA A 86 3.15 -0.57 -6.35
CA ALA A 86 3.89 -0.48 -7.60
C ALA A 86 4.82 0.72 -7.61
N GLY A 87 5.89 0.63 -8.40
CA GLY A 87 6.78 1.76 -8.66
C GLY A 87 7.67 2.19 -7.50
N MET A 88 7.90 1.31 -6.52
CA MET A 88 8.66 1.66 -5.32
C MET A 88 10.17 1.66 -5.56
N ASN A 89 10.86 2.65 -4.99
CA ASN A 89 12.31 2.63 -4.88
C ASN A 89 12.75 1.92 -3.58
N ASP A 90 14.07 1.71 -3.43
CA ASP A 90 14.59 0.95 -2.29
C ASP A 90 14.29 1.60 -0.94
N ASN A 91 14.37 2.92 -0.85
CA ASN A 91 14.06 3.63 0.39
C ASN A 91 12.60 3.51 0.77
N GLN A 92 11.70 3.58 -0.20
CA GLN A 92 10.27 3.40 0.03
C GLN A 92 9.98 1.99 0.53
N ILE A 93 10.60 0.99 -0.10
CA ILE A 93 10.45 -0.41 0.30
C ILE A 93 10.87 -0.61 1.76
N GLU A 94 12.02 -0.07 2.16
CA GLU A 94 12.51 -0.19 3.55
C GLU A 94 11.50 0.33 4.56
N ASN A 95 10.99 1.53 4.34
CA ASN A 95 10.06 2.15 5.28
C ASN A 95 8.72 1.45 5.32
N ILE A 96 8.24 1.00 4.17
CA ILE A 96 6.99 0.25 4.08
C ILE A 96 7.12 -1.11 4.77
N GLU A 97 8.24 -1.80 4.56
CA GLU A 97 8.48 -3.10 5.22
C GLU A 97 8.44 -3.00 6.74
N VAL A 98 9.07 -1.98 7.31
CA VAL A 98 9.05 -1.78 8.76
C VAL A 98 7.63 -1.64 9.29
N ALA A 99 6.82 -0.84 8.60
CA ALA A 99 5.42 -0.62 8.99
C ALA A 99 4.60 -1.91 8.92
N LEU A 100 4.79 -2.69 7.86
CA LEU A 100 4.09 -3.97 7.67
C LEU A 100 4.51 -5.01 8.71
N GLU A 101 5.81 -5.13 8.97
CA GLU A 101 6.34 -6.08 9.95
C GLU A 101 5.78 -5.82 11.34
N ARG A 102 5.63 -4.57 11.73
CA ARG A 102 5.09 -4.20 13.04
C ARG A 102 3.64 -4.61 13.23
N LYS A 103 2.90 -4.76 12.15
CA LYS A 103 1.51 -5.21 12.20
C LYS A 103 1.34 -6.67 11.75
N ASP A 104 2.43 -7.38 11.56
CA ASP A 104 2.44 -8.77 11.12
C ASP A 104 1.71 -8.94 9.79
N LEU A 105 1.98 -8.06 8.84
CA LEU A 105 1.36 -8.03 7.53
C LEU A 105 2.39 -8.26 6.43
N ALA A 106 1.93 -8.73 5.28
CA ALA A 106 2.75 -8.85 4.07
C ALA A 106 1.92 -8.48 2.84
N ILE A 107 2.59 -7.97 1.82
CA ILE A 107 1.95 -7.57 0.58
C ILE A 107 2.89 -7.79 -0.61
N ILE A 108 2.33 -8.08 -1.76
CA ILE A 108 3.09 -8.13 -3.01
C ILE A 108 3.17 -6.74 -3.59
N GLY A 109 4.34 -6.40 -4.11
CA GLY A 109 4.55 -5.15 -4.82
C GLY A 109 5.48 -5.33 -6.00
N GLU A 110 5.63 -4.26 -6.75
CA GLU A 110 6.52 -4.19 -7.89
C GLU A 110 7.44 -2.98 -7.70
N THR A 111 8.73 -3.19 -7.92
CA THR A 111 9.72 -2.10 -7.79
C THR A 111 9.65 -1.18 -9.00
N ASN A 112 10.37 -0.05 -8.91
CA ASN A 112 10.48 0.88 -10.04
C ASN A 112 11.28 0.29 -11.22
N GLU A 113 11.92 -0.86 -11.04
CA GLU A 113 12.59 -1.59 -12.12
C GLU A 113 11.73 -2.72 -12.67
N GLY A 114 10.49 -2.84 -12.23
CA GLY A 114 9.55 -3.85 -12.70
C GLY A 114 9.71 -5.21 -12.05
N LYS A 115 10.48 -5.32 -10.99
CA LYS A 115 10.68 -6.59 -10.27
C LYS A 115 9.62 -6.78 -9.20
N ARG A 116 9.10 -7.99 -9.09
CA ARG A 116 8.17 -8.32 -8.01
C ARG A 116 8.91 -8.50 -6.70
N ALA A 117 8.28 -8.05 -5.62
CA ALA A 117 8.83 -8.17 -4.28
C ALA A 117 7.71 -8.46 -3.30
N VAL A 118 8.04 -9.19 -2.24
CA VAL A 118 7.14 -9.39 -1.10
C VAL A 118 7.68 -8.52 0.03
N LEU A 119 6.83 -7.65 0.57
CA LEU A 119 7.18 -6.75 1.64
C LEU A 119 6.50 -7.18 2.93
N GLY A 120 7.18 -6.97 4.06
CA GLY A 120 6.63 -7.24 5.37
C GLY A 120 7.04 -8.59 5.92
N ASN A 121 6.11 -9.28 6.60
CA ASN A 121 6.41 -10.56 7.24
C ASN A 121 6.45 -11.70 6.20
N LEU A 122 7.64 -11.96 5.67
CA LEU A 122 7.85 -12.95 4.61
C LEU A 122 7.44 -14.37 5.03
N ASN A 123 7.72 -14.75 6.28
CA ASN A 123 7.37 -16.08 6.76
C ASN A 123 5.87 -16.32 6.74
N LYS A 124 5.10 -15.32 7.15
CA LYS A 124 3.64 -15.41 7.10
C LYS A 124 3.15 -15.53 5.66
N TYR A 125 3.71 -14.71 4.77
CA TYR A 125 3.34 -14.75 3.36
C TYR A 125 3.61 -16.13 2.76
N LEU A 126 4.78 -16.69 3.01
CA LEU A 126 5.16 -18.02 2.47
C LEU A 126 4.23 -19.10 2.98
N ARG A 127 3.89 -19.09 4.28
CA ARG A 127 2.97 -20.05 4.85
C ARG A 127 1.58 -19.96 4.22
N ASP A 128 1.04 -18.75 4.12
CA ASP A 128 -0.30 -18.53 3.54
C ASP A 128 -0.33 -18.94 2.07
N THR A 129 0.73 -18.65 1.32
CA THR A 129 0.86 -19.03 -0.08
C THR A 129 0.91 -20.53 -0.25
N LEU A 130 1.68 -21.24 0.60
CA LEU A 130 1.75 -22.69 0.56
C LEU A 130 0.40 -23.33 0.88
N GLU A 131 -0.31 -22.84 1.88
CA GLU A 131 -1.65 -23.33 2.21
C GLU A 131 -2.62 -23.14 1.05
N PHE A 132 -2.55 -22.00 0.38
CA PHE A 132 -3.39 -21.72 -0.78
C PHE A 132 -3.12 -22.69 -1.92
N VAL A 133 -1.85 -22.96 -2.22
CA VAL A 133 -1.44 -23.88 -3.29
C VAL A 133 -1.82 -25.32 -2.95
N VAL A 134 -1.58 -25.77 -1.73
CA VAL A 134 -1.88 -27.13 -1.29
C VAL A 134 -3.39 -27.37 -1.15
N GLY A 135 -4.13 -26.35 -0.78
CA GLY A 135 -5.59 -26.44 -0.63
C GLY A 135 -6.36 -26.50 -1.94
N ARG A 136 -5.68 -26.45 -3.05
CA ARG A 136 -6.28 -26.60 -4.37
C ARG A 136 -6.15 -28.03 -4.85
#